data_2b1c79408aab046dee5375a8463a586a
#
_entry.id   2b1c79408aab046dee5375a8463a586a
#
_cell.length_a   1.000
_cell.length_b   1.000
_cell.length_c   1.000
_cell.angle_alpha   90.00
_cell.angle_beta   90.00
_cell.angle_gamma   90.00
#
_symmetry.space_group_name_H-M   'P 1'
#
loop_
_entity.id
_entity.type
_entity.pdbx_description
1 polymer ?
#
loop_
_entity_poly.entity_id
_entity_poly.type
_entity_poly.pdbx_seq_one_letter_code
_entity_poly.pdbx_strand_id
1 'polypeptide(L)'
;MTIKELAYSAQQHLQANTGSSFKRAHVYELLAASFGFNSYAAFSVDTVLTELRPNDSQSVPQSSLIKRRCIELRYQLDTATLATSLLESFLAERRIGVVSISSLITRLRGESPNHDYELEYDED
;
A
#
# COMPACT_ATOMS: atom_id res chain seq x y z
N MET A 1 -4.56 -8.99 -9.61
CA MET A 1 -5.06 -8.97 -8.20
C MET A 1 -5.66 -7.61 -7.89
N THR A 2 -6.82 -7.59 -7.27
CA THR A 2 -7.45 -6.33 -6.85
C THR A 2 -7.08 -6.03 -5.41
N ILE A 3 -7.24 -4.76 -5.01
CA ILE A 3 -7.02 -4.36 -3.63
C ILE A 3 -7.97 -5.11 -2.68
N LYS A 4 -9.17 -5.41 -3.13
CA LYS A 4 -10.15 -6.15 -2.35
C LYS A 4 -9.66 -7.57 -2.05
N GLU A 5 -9.12 -8.23 -3.05
CA GLU A 5 -8.56 -9.58 -2.89
C GLU A 5 -7.35 -9.55 -1.97
N LEU A 6 -6.50 -8.55 -2.14
CA LEU A 6 -5.31 -8.39 -1.29
C LEU A 6 -5.72 -8.15 0.17
N ALA A 7 -6.71 -7.27 0.39
CA ALA A 7 -7.19 -6.96 1.73
C ALA A 7 -7.79 -8.19 2.40
N TYR A 8 -8.53 -9.00 1.66
CA TYR A 8 -9.10 -10.23 2.20
C TYR A 8 -7.99 -11.18 2.64
N SER A 9 -7.01 -11.42 1.77
CA SER A 9 -5.89 -12.31 2.08
C SER A 9 -5.07 -11.80 3.26
N ALA A 10 -4.81 -10.50 3.30
CA ALA A 10 -4.08 -9.89 4.41
C ALA A 10 -4.83 -10.04 5.72
N GLN A 11 -6.15 -9.82 5.70
CA GLN A 11 -6.98 -9.98 6.89
C GLN A 11 -6.90 -11.40 7.43
N GLN A 12 -7.03 -12.39 6.56
CA GLN A 12 -6.94 -13.79 6.96
C GLN A 12 -5.57 -14.10 7.57
N HIS A 13 -4.52 -13.61 6.94
CA HIS A 13 -3.15 -13.82 7.42
C HIS A 13 -2.93 -13.20 8.80
N LEU A 14 -3.39 -11.96 8.98
CA LEU A 14 -3.23 -11.28 10.27
C LEU A 14 -4.02 -11.97 11.37
N GLN A 15 -5.26 -12.33 11.11
CA GLN A 15 -6.10 -12.99 12.12
C GLN A 15 -5.56 -14.37 12.50
N ALA A 16 -5.11 -15.13 11.52
CA ALA A 16 -4.58 -16.48 11.77
C ALA A 16 -3.30 -16.44 12.60
N ASN A 17 -2.49 -15.41 12.46
CA ASN A 17 -1.17 -15.35 13.10
C ASN A 17 -1.11 -14.48 14.35
N THR A 18 -2.10 -13.63 14.60
CA THR A 18 -2.15 -12.81 15.81
C THR A 18 -3.19 -13.32 16.81
N GLY A 19 -4.18 -14.06 16.33
CA GLY A 19 -5.32 -14.45 17.16
C GLY A 19 -6.28 -13.30 17.45
N SER A 20 -6.03 -12.12 16.87
CA SER A 20 -6.87 -10.94 17.07
C SER A 20 -7.78 -10.74 15.88
N SER A 21 -8.90 -10.10 16.11
CA SER A 21 -9.84 -9.74 15.03
C SER A 21 -9.38 -8.45 14.36
N PHE A 22 -9.41 -8.42 13.03
CA PHE A 22 -9.08 -7.23 12.25
C PHE A 22 -10.26 -6.90 11.36
N LYS A 23 -10.77 -5.67 11.46
CA LYS A 23 -11.84 -5.21 10.57
C LYS A 23 -11.27 -5.00 9.17
N ARG A 24 -12.06 -5.33 8.15
CA ARG A 24 -11.64 -5.16 6.77
C ARG A 24 -11.25 -3.71 6.48
N ALA A 25 -12.01 -2.74 6.98
CA ALA A 25 -11.71 -1.33 6.80
C ALA A 25 -10.34 -0.97 7.39
N HIS A 26 -9.99 -1.54 8.54
CA HIS A 26 -8.69 -1.33 9.15
C HIS A 26 -7.57 -1.93 8.31
N VAL A 27 -7.80 -3.09 7.71
CA VAL A 27 -6.80 -3.73 6.85
C VAL A 27 -6.49 -2.85 5.64
N TYR A 28 -7.51 -2.22 5.04
CA TYR A 28 -7.29 -1.26 3.96
C TYR A 28 -6.37 -0.12 4.41
N GLU A 29 -6.60 0.42 5.62
CA GLU A 29 -5.76 1.50 6.14
C GLU A 29 -4.32 1.04 6.38
N LEU A 30 -4.15 -0.17 6.88
CA LEU A 30 -2.81 -0.72 7.10
C LEU A 30 -2.07 -0.96 5.79
N LEU A 31 -2.77 -1.41 4.76
CA LEU A 31 -2.16 -1.58 3.44
C LEU A 31 -1.73 -0.24 2.88
N ALA A 32 -2.57 0.78 2.99
CA ALA A 32 -2.20 2.13 2.54
C ALA A 32 -0.96 2.64 3.28
N ALA A 33 -0.90 2.43 4.60
CA ALA A 33 0.26 2.82 5.41
C ALA A 33 1.52 2.07 4.96
N SER A 34 1.38 0.80 4.58
CA SER A 34 2.50 -0.01 4.10
C SER A 34 3.19 0.62 2.89
N PHE A 35 2.41 1.30 2.06
CA PHE A 35 2.93 1.95 0.86
C PHE A 35 3.20 3.45 1.07
N GLY A 36 3.17 3.91 2.33
CA GLY A 36 3.56 5.28 2.66
C GLY A 36 2.45 6.31 2.62
N PHE A 37 1.20 5.88 2.57
CA PHE A 37 0.06 6.80 2.51
C PHE A 37 -0.56 7.00 3.89
N ASN A 38 -1.04 8.22 4.15
CA ASN A 38 -1.66 8.55 5.43
C ASN A 38 -3.06 7.96 5.61
N SER A 39 -3.73 7.62 4.50
CA SER A 39 -5.06 7.04 4.56
C SER A 39 -5.31 6.18 3.32
N TYR A 40 -6.28 5.28 3.44
CA TYR A 40 -6.70 4.49 2.29
C TYR A 40 -7.34 5.39 1.22
N ALA A 41 -8.04 6.44 1.62
CA ALA A 41 -8.65 7.36 0.66
C ALA A 41 -7.59 8.00 -0.24
N ALA A 42 -6.48 8.45 0.34
CA ALA A 42 -5.38 9.03 -0.43
C ALA A 42 -4.74 7.99 -1.35
N PHE A 43 -4.56 6.77 -0.85
CA PHE A 43 -3.99 5.67 -1.61
C PHE A 43 -4.87 5.31 -2.82
N SER A 44 -6.18 5.20 -2.60
CA SER A 44 -7.10 4.67 -3.60
C SER A 44 -7.28 5.57 -4.82
N VAL A 45 -7.04 6.87 -4.68
CA VAL A 45 -7.25 7.81 -5.79
C VAL A 45 -6.04 7.95 -6.70
N ASP A 46 -4.88 7.46 -6.30
CA ASP A 46 -3.67 7.69 -7.10
C ASP A 46 -2.89 6.42 -7.44
N THR A 47 -3.29 5.25 -6.94
CA THR A 47 -2.47 4.06 -7.14
C THR A 47 -3.23 2.89 -7.71
N VAL A 48 -2.50 2.03 -8.39
CA VAL A 48 -2.96 0.70 -8.77
C VAL A 48 -1.94 -0.31 -8.27
N LEU A 49 -2.43 -1.50 -7.92
CA LEU A 49 -1.55 -2.58 -7.50
C LEU A 49 -0.87 -3.20 -8.71
N THR A 50 0.34 -3.62 -8.50
CA THR A 50 1.08 -4.34 -9.53
C THR A 50 1.83 -5.49 -8.89
N GLU A 51 2.10 -6.52 -9.67
CA GLU A 51 2.94 -7.62 -9.26
C GLU A 51 4.36 -7.31 -9.73
N LEU A 52 5.32 -7.33 -8.81
CA LEU A 52 6.70 -7.02 -9.13
C LEU A 52 7.33 -8.16 -9.90
N ARG A 53 8.03 -7.82 -10.97
CA ARG A 53 8.80 -8.78 -11.74
C ARG A 53 10.14 -9.05 -11.06
N PRO A 54 10.82 -10.15 -11.40
CA PRO A 54 12.11 -10.48 -10.76
C PRO A 54 13.14 -9.36 -10.83
N ASN A 55 13.11 -8.54 -11.89
CA ASN A 55 14.10 -7.46 -12.07
C ASN A 55 13.67 -6.14 -11.43
N ASP A 56 12.46 -6.05 -10.94
CA ASP A 56 11.95 -4.81 -10.34
C ASP A 56 12.51 -4.64 -8.94
N SER A 57 12.87 -3.40 -8.61
CA SER A 57 13.22 -3.06 -7.24
C SER A 57 11.99 -3.13 -6.36
N GLN A 58 12.10 -3.83 -5.25
CA GLN A 58 11.00 -3.96 -4.31
C GLN A 58 11.11 -2.87 -3.27
N SER A 59 10.04 -2.07 -3.13
CA SER A 59 9.98 -1.07 -2.08
C SER A 59 9.87 -1.75 -0.72
N VAL A 60 10.57 -1.21 0.26
CA VAL A 60 10.46 -1.69 1.62
C VAL A 60 9.17 -1.12 2.22
N PRO A 61 8.29 -1.97 2.77
CA PRO A 61 7.09 -1.46 3.44
C PRO A 61 7.45 -0.51 4.57
N GLN A 62 6.59 0.48 4.79
CA GLN A 62 6.83 1.53 5.78
C GLN A 62 6.42 1.05 7.18
N SER A 63 7.31 0.31 7.83
CA SER A 63 7.04 -0.34 9.11
C SER A 63 6.55 0.62 10.19
N SER A 64 7.19 1.78 10.31
CA SER A 64 6.81 2.76 11.32
C SER A 64 5.40 3.30 11.08
N LEU A 65 5.01 3.45 9.83
CA LEU A 65 3.66 3.92 9.48
C LEU A 65 2.62 2.84 9.77
N ILE A 66 2.94 1.58 9.48
CA ILE A 66 2.03 0.47 9.77
C ILE A 66 1.76 0.39 11.26
N LYS A 67 2.83 0.41 12.06
CA LYS A 67 2.72 0.31 13.51
C LYS A 67 1.93 1.49 14.09
N ARG A 68 2.26 2.69 13.65
CA ARG A 68 1.56 3.90 14.10
C ARG A 68 0.08 3.83 13.76
N ARG A 69 -0.24 3.37 12.56
CA ARG A 69 -1.63 3.27 12.13
C ARG A 69 -2.41 2.24 12.94
N CYS A 70 -1.78 1.12 13.26
CA CYS A 70 -2.38 0.12 14.14
C CYS A 70 -2.75 0.74 15.49
N ILE A 71 -1.85 1.51 16.06
CA ILE A 71 -2.08 2.16 17.36
C ILE A 71 -3.21 3.18 17.25
N GLU A 72 -3.23 3.95 16.17
CA GLU A 72 -4.32 4.91 15.91
C GLU A 72 -5.67 4.22 15.79
N LEU A 73 -5.68 3.03 15.24
CA LEU A 73 -6.89 2.21 15.10
C LEU A 73 -7.24 1.44 16.36
N ARG A 74 -6.50 1.69 17.43
CA ARG A 74 -6.76 1.17 18.78
C ARG A 74 -6.41 -0.29 19.00
N TYR A 75 -5.50 -0.84 18.20
CA TYR A 75 -4.93 -2.15 18.48
C TYR A 75 -3.89 -2.02 19.58
N GLN A 76 -3.73 -3.08 20.36
CA GLN A 76 -2.73 -3.10 21.42
C GLN A 76 -1.32 -3.10 20.82
N LEU A 77 -0.35 -2.64 21.60
CA LEU A 77 1.02 -2.49 21.12
C LEU A 77 1.62 -3.82 20.64
N ASP A 78 1.41 -4.91 21.38
CA ASP A 78 1.92 -6.22 20.98
C ASP A 78 1.31 -6.65 19.64
N THR A 79 -0.01 -6.46 19.49
CA THR A 79 -0.72 -6.78 18.25
C THR A 79 -0.20 -5.91 17.10
N ALA A 80 0.01 -4.63 17.36
CA ALA A 80 0.53 -3.69 16.35
C ALA A 80 1.93 -4.09 15.88
N THR A 81 2.79 -4.48 16.81
CA THR A 81 4.15 -4.91 16.49
C THR A 81 4.15 -6.18 15.66
N LEU A 82 3.34 -7.16 16.05
CA LEU A 82 3.25 -8.43 15.33
C LEU A 82 2.61 -8.21 13.93
N ALA A 83 1.54 -7.43 13.86
CA ALA A 83 0.88 -7.14 12.59
C ALA A 83 1.81 -6.44 11.60
N THR A 84 2.66 -5.55 12.10
CA THR A 84 3.64 -4.86 11.25
C THR A 84 4.58 -5.86 10.59
N SER A 85 5.17 -6.76 11.37
CA SER A 85 6.07 -7.79 10.84
C SER A 85 5.35 -8.72 9.88
N LEU A 86 4.11 -9.11 10.20
CA LEU A 86 3.34 -10.01 9.36
C LEU A 86 3.00 -9.37 8.02
N LEU A 87 2.62 -8.08 8.02
CA LEU A 87 2.32 -7.38 6.78
C LEU A 87 3.56 -7.19 5.91
N GLU A 88 4.68 -6.86 6.53
CA GLU A 88 5.94 -6.73 5.79
C GLU A 88 6.28 -8.02 5.05
N SER A 89 6.23 -9.14 5.74
CA SER A 89 6.53 -10.44 5.14
C SER A 89 5.50 -10.82 4.09
N PHE A 90 4.24 -10.57 4.37
CA PHE A 90 3.15 -10.89 3.47
C PHE A 90 3.30 -10.17 2.12
N LEU A 91 3.57 -8.86 2.16
CA LEU A 91 3.73 -8.08 0.94
C LEU A 91 5.02 -8.44 0.20
N ALA A 92 6.09 -8.72 0.94
CA ALA A 92 7.36 -9.09 0.33
C ALA A 92 7.25 -10.44 -0.39
N GLU A 93 6.64 -11.43 0.24
CA GLU A 93 6.49 -12.76 -0.33
C GLU A 93 5.62 -12.75 -1.59
N ARG A 94 4.61 -11.91 -1.61
CA ARG A 94 3.70 -11.81 -2.76
C ARG A 94 4.22 -10.85 -3.82
N ARG A 95 5.32 -10.15 -3.54
CA ARG A 95 5.94 -9.21 -4.46
C ARG A 95 4.93 -8.17 -4.96
N ILE A 96 4.18 -7.61 -4.01
CA ILE A 96 3.17 -6.60 -4.32
C ILE A 96 3.83 -5.23 -4.33
N GLY A 97 3.56 -4.47 -5.38
CA GLY A 97 4.00 -3.08 -5.49
C GLY A 97 2.85 -2.20 -5.90
N VAL A 98 3.10 -0.91 -6.00
CA VAL A 98 2.10 0.06 -6.44
C VAL A 98 2.69 0.97 -7.50
N VAL A 99 1.83 1.44 -8.40
CA VAL A 99 2.21 2.41 -9.41
C VAL A 99 1.26 3.58 -9.29
N SER A 100 1.80 4.80 -9.28
CA SER A 100 0.94 5.97 -9.24
C SER A 100 0.26 6.14 -10.60
N ILE A 101 -0.99 6.56 -10.57
CA ILE A 101 -1.76 6.77 -11.80
C ILE A 101 -1.13 7.87 -12.63
N SER A 102 -0.65 8.93 -11.97
CA SER A 102 0.04 10.04 -12.67
C SER A 102 1.26 9.55 -13.43
N SER A 103 2.10 8.73 -12.79
CA SER A 103 3.29 8.17 -13.44
C SER A 103 2.93 7.28 -14.61
N LEU A 104 1.87 6.49 -14.45
CA LEU A 104 1.43 5.59 -15.51
C LEU A 104 0.96 6.37 -16.73
N ILE A 105 0.18 7.43 -16.52
CA ILE A 105 -0.29 8.28 -17.60
C ILE A 105 0.89 8.92 -18.34
N THR A 106 1.86 9.43 -17.60
CA THR A 106 3.06 10.02 -18.18
C THR A 106 3.79 9.03 -19.07
N ARG A 107 3.94 7.79 -18.62
CA ARG A 107 4.62 6.76 -19.40
C ARG A 107 3.84 6.38 -20.65
N LEU A 108 2.52 6.29 -20.53
CA LEU A 108 1.67 5.94 -21.67
C LEU A 108 1.72 7.01 -22.76
N ARG A 109 1.91 8.27 -22.38
CA ARG A 109 2.06 9.38 -23.33
C ARG A 109 3.47 9.49 -23.90
N GLY A 110 4.42 8.76 -23.33
CA GLY A 110 5.81 8.88 -23.72
C GLY A 110 6.46 10.17 -23.26
N GLU A 111 5.89 10.82 -22.25
CA GLU A 111 6.40 12.09 -21.74
C GLU A 111 7.38 11.85 -20.62
N SER A 112 8.36 12.75 -20.52
CA SER A 112 9.28 12.75 -19.41
C SER A 112 8.60 13.27 -18.15
N PRO A 113 8.88 12.71 -16.96
CA PRO A 113 8.27 13.21 -15.73
C PRO A 113 8.55 14.67 -15.44
N ASN A 114 9.63 15.22 -15.96
CA ASN A 114 9.98 16.63 -15.76
C ASN A 114 9.62 17.52 -16.96
N HIS A 115 8.79 17.02 -17.85
CA HIS A 115 8.30 17.78 -19.00
C HIS A 115 7.21 18.74 -18.53
N ASP A 116 7.23 19.94 -18.98
CA ASP A 116 6.26 20.92 -18.48
C ASP A 116 4.90 20.77 -19.05
N TYR A 117 5.04 21.04 -18.69
CA TYR A 117 3.99 21.24 -18.99
C TYR A 117 3.32 21.84 -18.99
N GLU A 118 3.54 22.21 -19.05
CA GLU A 118 2.83 22.73 -19.26
C GLU A 118 2.01 22.64 -19.35
N LEU A 119 2.18 22.58 -19.17
CA LEU A 119 1.22 22.60 -19.31
C LEU A 119 0.34 22.52 -19.20
N GLU A 120 0.55 22.77 -19.23
CA GLU A 120 -0.36 22.79 -19.28
C GLU A 120 -1.16 22.64 -18.89
N TYR A 121 -0.90 22.98 -18.65
CA TYR A 121 -1.77 23.12 -18.50
C TYR A 121 -2.36 23.23 -18.49
N ASP A 122 -1.97 23.47 -18.49
CA ASP A 122 -2.67 23.75 -18.64
C ASP A 122 -3.33 23.65 -18.62
N GLU A 123 -2.92 23.95 -18.70
CA GLU A 123 -3.65 24.12 -18.67
C GLU A 123 -4.35 23.97 -18.59
N ASP A 124 -3.96 24.28 -18.49
CA ASP A 124 -4.78 24.40 -18.45
C ASP A 124 -5.40 24.41 -18.44
#